data_7d03f3c88f37087c7d09bf27c3f59685
#
_entry.id   7d03f3c88f37087c7d09bf27c3f59685
#
_cell.length_a   1.000
_cell.length_b   1.000
_cell.length_c   1.000
_cell.angle_alpha   90.00
_cell.angle_beta   90.00
_cell.angle_gamma   90.00
#
_symmetry.space_group_name_H-M   'P 1'
#
loop_
_entity.id
_entity.type
_entity.pdbx_description
1 polymer ?
#
loop_
_entity_poly.entity_id
_entity_poly.type
_entity_poly.pdbx_seq_one_letter_code
_entity_poly.pdbx_strand_id
1 'polypeptide(L)'
;GRRNVADRLRGAFGFPAQYGHEPVGIWTSNKPRIGFNLDIVGGAVASLCAAYRHVSRYDASGHWVNLLFDQQTNAIEIQSPYTHPHLALRLKKNGPLHLRLPPWIRPEQVKIDGPAGIPLHANDYLFFATPAINRWLRFDFALPVRDETLTWRDQTIRARFRGDEVIAMENFAQDLTFFDPLD
;
A
#
# COMPACT_ATOMS: atom_id res chain seq x y z
N GLY A 1 8.34 24.35 4.84
CA GLY A 1 8.35 23.88 3.50
C GLY A 1 7.47 22.66 3.29
N ARG A 2 7.58 22.06 2.11
CA ARG A 2 6.78 20.90 1.66
C ARG A 2 6.81 19.72 2.63
N ARG A 3 7.98 19.41 3.20
CA ARG A 3 8.14 18.31 4.18
C ARG A 3 7.25 18.47 5.39
N ASN A 4 7.08 19.67 5.91
CA ASN A 4 6.21 19.92 7.06
C ASN A 4 4.72 19.69 6.73
N VAL A 5 4.31 19.93 5.49
CA VAL A 5 2.94 19.69 5.05
C VAL A 5 2.72 18.18 4.93
N ALA A 6 3.61 17.46 4.27
CA ALA A 6 3.53 16.01 4.10
C ALA A 6 3.50 15.27 5.45
N ASP A 7 4.35 15.67 6.41
CA ASP A 7 4.39 15.05 7.73
C ASP A 7 3.12 15.32 8.54
N ARG A 8 2.57 16.53 8.47
CA ARG A 8 1.31 16.88 9.16
C ARG A 8 0.09 16.21 8.57
N LEU A 9 0.15 15.88 7.29
CA LEU A 9 -0.97 15.28 6.57
C LEU A 9 -0.85 13.78 6.41
N ARG A 10 0.22 13.18 6.96
CA ARG A 10 0.41 11.73 6.94
C ARG A 10 -0.79 11.03 7.61
N GLY A 11 -1.46 10.18 6.85
CA GLY A 11 -2.68 9.51 7.27
C GLY A 11 -3.95 10.37 7.21
N ALA A 12 -3.86 11.60 6.73
CA ALA A 12 -5.05 12.39 6.45
C ALA A 12 -5.67 11.96 5.12
N PHE A 13 -7.00 11.89 5.11
CA PHE A 13 -7.80 11.66 3.92
C PHE A 13 -8.52 12.91 3.55
N GLY A 14 -8.41 13.30 2.31
CA GLY A 14 -9.12 14.43 1.78
C GLY A 14 -9.61 14.16 0.38
N PHE A 15 -10.58 14.92 -0.04
CA PHE A 15 -10.94 15.02 -1.42
C PHE A 15 -9.79 15.65 -2.18
N PRO A 16 -9.39 15.17 -3.38
CA PRO A 16 -8.46 15.90 -4.19
C PRO A 16 -9.08 17.26 -4.48
N ALA A 17 -8.52 18.28 -3.86
CA ALA A 17 -8.93 19.65 -4.12
C ALA A 17 -8.65 19.96 -5.59
N GLN A 18 -9.45 20.84 -6.17
CA GLN A 18 -9.14 21.44 -7.46
C GLN A 18 -7.77 22.14 -7.38
N TYR A 19 -7.22 22.49 -8.53
CA TYR A 19 -5.97 23.23 -8.63
C TYR A 19 -5.85 24.29 -7.54
N GLY A 20 -4.76 24.27 -6.78
CA GLY A 20 -4.52 25.17 -5.67
C GLY A 20 -4.88 24.64 -4.29
N HIS A 21 -5.32 23.40 -4.17
CA HIS A 21 -5.64 22.74 -2.90
C HIS A 21 -6.68 23.47 -2.04
N GLU A 22 -7.53 24.25 -2.68
CA GLU A 22 -8.69 24.78 -1.98
C GLU A 22 -9.67 23.65 -1.71
N PRO A 23 -10.11 23.49 -0.46
CA PRO A 23 -11.10 22.47 -0.13
C PRO A 23 -12.36 22.71 -0.95
N VAL A 24 -12.78 21.71 -1.73
CA VAL A 24 -14.03 21.77 -2.46
C VAL A 24 -15.16 21.67 -1.45
N GLY A 25 -15.86 22.78 -1.24
CA GLY A 25 -17.00 22.81 -0.37
C GLY A 25 -18.30 22.37 -1.05
N ILE A 26 -19.33 22.22 -0.25
CA ILE A 26 -20.68 22.06 -0.75
C ILE A 26 -21.10 23.36 -1.41
N TRP A 27 -21.52 23.30 -2.68
CA TRP A 27 -22.03 24.43 -3.42
C TRP A 27 -23.39 24.85 -2.82
N THR A 28 -23.40 25.96 -2.12
CA THR A 28 -24.64 26.60 -1.76
C THR A 28 -24.61 28.01 -2.32
N SER A 29 -25.53 28.28 -3.26
CA SER A 29 -25.82 29.61 -3.78
C SER A 29 -24.60 30.51 -4.03
N ASN A 30 -23.91 30.27 -5.14
CA ASN A 30 -22.92 31.17 -5.73
C ASN A 30 -21.62 31.46 -4.96
N LYS A 31 -21.35 30.77 -3.85
CA LYS A 31 -20.04 30.87 -3.17
C LYS A 31 -19.57 29.44 -2.80
N PRO A 32 -18.33 29.07 -3.19
CA PRO A 32 -17.73 27.87 -2.71
C PRO A 32 -17.61 27.96 -1.18
N ARG A 33 -18.23 27.06 -0.46
CA ARG A 33 -18.02 26.94 0.98
C ARG A 33 -17.09 25.80 1.23
N ILE A 34 -16.14 26.01 2.10
CA ILE A 34 -15.30 24.97 2.64
C ILE A 34 -16.23 24.00 3.40
N GLY A 35 -16.37 22.82 2.86
CA GLY A 35 -17.14 21.74 3.50
C GLY A 35 -16.36 20.46 3.45
N PHE A 36 -16.43 19.69 4.51
CA PHE A 36 -15.95 18.30 4.45
C PHE A 36 -17.03 17.49 3.76
N ASN A 37 -16.63 16.77 2.73
CA ASN A 37 -17.51 15.78 2.17
C ASN A 37 -17.45 14.55 3.09
N LEU A 38 -18.36 14.50 4.05
CA LEU A 38 -18.44 13.45 5.06
C LEU A 38 -18.59 12.06 4.42
N ASP A 39 -19.26 11.97 3.28
CA ASP A 39 -19.48 10.71 2.57
C ASP A 39 -18.14 10.13 2.10
N ILE A 40 -17.28 10.96 1.55
CA ILE A 40 -15.99 10.52 1.04
C ILE A 40 -15.05 10.20 2.19
N VAL A 41 -14.98 11.05 3.20
CA VAL A 41 -14.14 10.80 4.38
C VAL A 41 -14.58 9.53 5.09
N GLY A 42 -15.88 9.36 5.33
CA GLY A 42 -16.42 8.17 5.96
C GLY A 42 -16.20 6.90 5.12
N GLY A 43 -16.49 6.97 3.83
CA GLY A 43 -16.31 5.86 2.90
C GLY A 43 -14.84 5.47 2.70
N ALA A 44 -13.95 6.44 2.53
CA ALA A 44 -12.53 6.20 2.35
C ALA A 44 -11.91 5.56 3.61
N VAL A 45 -12.19 6.11 4.78
CA VAL A 45 -11.68 5.56 6.06
C VAL A 45 -12.19 4.14 6.28
N ALA A 46 -13.49 3.88 6.06
CA ALA A 46 -14.05 2.55 6.19
C ALA A 46 -13.41 1.55 5.21
N SER A 47 -13.21 1.96 3.96
CA SER A 47 -12.56 1.13 2.92
C SER A 47 -11.12 0.81 3.26
N LEU A 48 -10.36 1.78 3.77
CA LEU A 48 -8.96 1.57 4.19
C LEU A 48 -8.87 0.69 5.43
N CYS A 49 -9.76 0.87 6.39
CA CYS A 49 -9.85 -0.04 7.54
C CYS A 49 -10.21 -1.46 7.09
N ALA A 50 -11.08 -1.62 6.12
CA ALA A 50 -11.41 -2.92 5.54
C ALA A 50 -10.19 -3.51 4.82
N ALA A 51 -9.50 -2.74 3.97
CA ALA A 51 -8.26 -3.18 3.31
C ALA A 51 -7.20 -3.60 4.32
N TYR A 52 -7.00 -2.81 5.39
CA TYR A 52 -6.04 -3.15 6.44
C TYR A 52 -6.38 -4.44 7.18
N ARG A 53 -7.66 -4.71 7.43
CA ARG A 53 -8.11 -5.99 8.02
C ARG A 53 -7.81 -7.18 7.11
N HIS A 54 -7.76 -6.96 5.80
CA HIS A 54 -7.50 -7.98 4.78
C HIS A 54 -6.02 -8.05 4.35
N VAL A 55 -5.11 -7.30 4.98
CA VAL A 55 -3.66 -7.46 4.81
C VAL A 55 -3.27 -8.91 5.02
N SER A 56 -3.76 -9.52 6.09
CA SER A 56 -3.62 -10.95 6.28
C SER A 56 -4.92 -11.59 6.76
N ARG A 57 -5.05 -12.89 6.50
CA ARG A 57 -6.14 -13.74 6.97
C ARG A 57 -5.55 -15.06 7.48
N TYR A 58 -6.16 -15.61 8.50
CA TYR A 58 -5.87 -16.95 8.99
C TYR A 58 -7.18 -17.72 9.15
N ASP A 59 -7.27 -18.89 8.49
CA ASP A 59 -8.42 -19.79 8.53
C ASP A 59 -7.98 -21.27 8.44
N ALA A 60 -8.92 -22.16 8.17
CA ALA A 60 -8.65 -23.59 8.04
C ALA A 60 -7.65 -23.94 6.90
N SER A 61 -7.49 -23.08 5.91
CA SER A 61 -6.52 -23.23 4.81
C SER A 61 -5.15 -22.65 5.12
N GLY A 62 -4.95 -22.03 6.30
CA GLY A 62 -3.68 -21.46 6.73
C GLY A 62 -3.63 -19.94 6.72
N HIS A 63 -2.41 -19.43 6.56
CA HIS A 63 -2.12 -17.99 6.53
C HIS A 63 -2.16 -17.46 5.10
N TRP A 64 -2.85 -16.34 4.91
CA TRP A 64 -2.91 -15.59 3.67
C TRP A 64 -2.35 -14.20 3.90
N VAL A 65 -1.32 -13.83 3.18
CA VAL A 65 -0.76 -12.47 3.16
C VAL A 65 -1.11 -11.88 1.79
N ASN A 66 -2.04 -10.94 1.78
CA ASN A 66 -2.61 -10.37 0.55
C ASN A 66 -2.01 -9.02 0.19
N LEU A 67 -1.55 -8.26 1.19
CA LEU A 67 -0.96 -6.94 1.02
C LEU A 67 0.34 -6.83 1.82
N LEU A 68 1.28 -6.02 1.34
CA LEU A 68 2.60 -5.88 1.94
C LEU A 68 2.66 -4.73 2.97
N PHE A 69 1.70 -4.66 3.89
CA PHE A 69 1.67 -3.67 4.97
C PHE A 69 2.13 -4.26 6.29
N ASP A 70 2.68 -3.41 7.15
CA ASP A 70 2.95 -3.78 8.53
C ASP A 70 1.66 -4.19 9.22
N GLN A 71 1.66 -5.39 9.79
CA GLN A 71 0.51 -5.87 10.55
C GLN A 71 0.95 -6.84 11.64
N GLN A 72 0.30 -6.74 12.78
CA GLN A 72 0.46 -7.71 13.86
C GLN A 72 -0.90 -8.24 14.30
N THR A 73 -1.07 -9.56 14.22
CA THR A 73 -2.26 -10.26 14.67
C THR A 73 -1.89 -11.36 15.68
N ASN A 74 -2.87 -12.09 16.16
CA ASN A 74 -2.65 -13.29 16.97
C ASN A 74 -2.13 -14.49 16.17
N ALA A 75 -2.15 -14.43 14.83
CA ALA A 75 -1.72 -15.51 13.95
C ALA A 75 -0.40 -15.22 13.23
N ILE A 76 -0.13 -13.96 12.88
CA ILE A 76 1.02 -13.56 12.07
C ILE A 76 1.50 -12.17 12.46
N GLU A 77 2.79 -11.92 12.25
CA GLU A 77 3.42 -10.60 12.25
C GLU A 77 4.09 -10.38 10.90
N ILE A 78 3.86 -9.19 10.33
CA ILE A 78 4.33 -8.79 9.00
C ILE A 78 5.10 -7.48 9.15
N GLN A 79 6.32 -7.44 8.62
CA GLN A 79 7.14 -6.25 8.43
C GLN A 79 7.19 -5.94 6.94
N SER A 80 6.66 -4.80 6.56
CA SER A 80 6.54 -4.35 5.18
C SER A 80 7.88 -3.98 4.56
N PRO A 81 8.14 -4.26 3.28
CA PRO A 81 9.35 -3.82 2.59
C PRO A 81 9.35 -2.31 2.30
N TYR A 82 8.25 -1.60 2.58
CA TYR A 82 8.16 -0.15 2.46
C TYR A 82 8.65 0.58 3.73
N THR A 83 8.65 -0.11 4.87
CA THR A 83 9.04 0.43 6.18
C THR A 83 10.29 -0.25 6.75
N HIS A 84 10.64 -1.43 6.22
CA HIS A 84 11.78 -2.25 6.63
C HIS A 84 12.63 -2.61 5.39
N PRO A 85 13.88 -3.05 5.57
CA PRO A 85 14.77 -3.40 4.45
C PRO A 85 14.26 -4.53 3.56
N HIS A 86 13.35 -5.37 4.06
CA HIS A 86 12.79 -6.53 3.36
C HIS A 86 11.41 -6.85 3.91
N LEU A 87 10.63 -7.62 3.16
CA LEU A 87 9.43 -8.24 3.70
C LEU A 87 9.83 -9.33 4.69
N ALA A 88 9.33 -9.28 5.91
CA ALA A 88 9.53 -10.33 6.88
C ALA A 88 8.21 -10.79 7.49
N LEU A 89 8.06 -12.09 7.64
CA LEU A 89 6.88 -12.73 8.19
C LEU A 89 7.27 -13.61 9.39
N ARG A 90 6.47 -13.56 10.45
CA ARG A 90 6.60 -14.48 11.58
C ARG A 90 5.23 -15.09 11.88
N LEU A 91 5.07 -16.37 11.57
CA LEU A 91 3.84 -17.10 11.85
C LEU A 91 3.79 -17.46 13.34
N LYS A 92 2.66 -17.24 13.99
CA LYS A 92 2.41 -17.55 15.41
C LYS A 92 1.51 -18.77 15.59
N LYS A 93 0.89 -19.24 14.52
CA LYS A 93 0.05 -20.43 14.47
C LYS A 93 0.52 -21.36 13.37
N ASN A 94 0.26 -22.65 13.51
CA ASN A 94 0.53 -23.66 12.49
C ASN A 94 -0.38 -23.47 11.28
N GLY A 95 0.11 -23.82 10.12
CA GLY A 95 -0.63 -23.84 8.86
C GLY A 95 0.22 -23.46 7.67
N PRO A 96 -0.23 -23.77 6.47
CA PRO A 96 0.39 -23.32 5.24
C PRO A 96 0.44 -21.79 5.17
N LEU A 97 1.35 -21.26 4.36
CA LEU A 97 1.47 -19.84 4.08
C LEU A 97 1.23 -19.61 2.59
N HIS A 98 0.31 -18.70 2.29
CA HIS A 98 0.04 -18.14 0.97
C HIS A 98 0.48 -16.68 0.98
N LEU A 99 1.57 -16.36 0.31
CA LEU A 99 2.10 -14.99 0.17
C LEU A 99 1.78 -14.49 -1.24
N ARG A 100 0.92 -13.49 -1.35
CA ARG A 100 0.62 -12.85 -2.63
C ARG A 100 1.80 -12.00 -3.09
N LEU A 101 2.18 -12.19 -4.35
CA LEU A 101 3.17 -11.37 -5.02
C LEU A 101 2.46 -10.32 -5.87
N PRO A 102 2.75 -9.02 -5.70
CA PRO A 102 2.33 -8.01 -6.66
C PRO A 102 2.83 -8.31 -8.08
N PRO A 103 2.13 -7.84 -9.13
CA PRO A 103 2.46 -8.17 -10.53
C PRO A 103 3.86 -7.75 -10.98
N TRP A 104 4.47 -6.79 -10.29
CA TRP A 104 5.82 -6.31 -10.58
C TRP A 104 6.93 -7.14 -9.91
N ILE A 105 6.59 -8.13 -9.05
CA ILE A 105 7.56 -9.09 -8.48
C ILE A 105 7.56 -10.35 -9.33
N ARG A 106 8.73 -10.69 -9.87
CA ARG A 106 8.93 -11.97 -10.53
C ARG A 106 9.27 -13.03 -9.49
N PRO A 107 8.52 -14.14 -9.40
CA PRO A 107 8.72 -15.16 -8.36
C PRO A 107 10.14 -15.71 -8.29
N GLU A 108 10.78 -15.86 -9.44
CA GLU A 108 12.15 -16.38 -9.57
C GLU A 108 13.22 -15.42 -9.05
N GLN A 109 12.87 -14.14 -8.84
CA GLN A 109 13.76 -13.12 -8.28
C GLN A 109 13.63 -12.97 -6.76
N VAL A 110 12.65 -13.63 -6.17
CA VAL A 110 12.43 -13.57 -4.71
C VAL A 110 13.47 -14.47 -4.03
N LYS A 111 14.35 -13.86 -3.24
CA LYS A 111 15.26 -14.60 -2.37
C LYS A 111 14.55 -14.85 -1.03
N ILE A 112 14.59 -16.08 -0.58
CA ILE A 112 13.91 -16.50 0.64
C ILE A 112 14.97 -16.93 1.65
N ASP A 113 14.94 -16.34 2.83
CA ASP A 113 15.77 -16.70 3.97
C ASP A 113 14.89 -17.14 5.15
N GLY A 114 15.26 -18.24 5.76
CA GLY A 114 14.56 -18.83 6.88
C GLY A 114 13.88 -20.18 6.58
N PRO A 115 13.36 -20.84 7.59
CA PRO A 115 12.87 -22.23 7.49
C PRO A 115 11.44 -22.28 6.90
N ALA A 116 11.29 -21.90 5.64
CA ALA A 116 10.01 -21.88 4.94
C ALA A 116 9.74 -23.14 4.10
N GLY A 117 10.80 -23.86 3.72
CA GLY A 117 10.72 -24.91 2.71
C GLY A 117 10.75 -24.37 1.28
N ILE A 118 10.58 -25.25 0.30
CA ILE A 118 10.55 -24.89 -1.12
C ILE A 118 9.15 -24.39 -1.47
N PRO A 119 8.99 -23.16 -2.00
CA PRO A 119 7.68 -22.65 -2.37
C PRO A 119 7.18 -23.26 -3.67
N LEU A 120 5.86 -23.38 -3.80
CA LEU A 120 5.17 -23.53 -5.06
C LEU A 120 4.61 -22.15 -5.47
N HIS A 121 4.65 -21.86 -6.75
CA HIS A 121 4.05 -20.62 -7.29
C HIS A 121 2.81 -20.98 -8.09
N ALA A 122 1.67 -20.37 -7.74
CA ALA A 122 0.42 -20.47 -8.47
C ALA A 122 -0.47 -19.26 -8.20
N ASN A 123 -1.13 -18.76 -9.24
CA ASN A 123 -2.13 -17.67 -9.15
C ASN A 123 -1.65 -16.45 -8.35
N ASP A 124 -0.46 -15.95 -8.66
CA ASP A 124 0.20 -14.82 -7.98
C ASP A 124 0.54 -15.06 -6.51
N TYR A 125 0.52 -16.30 -6.03
CA TYR A 125 0.92 -16.65 -4.68
C TYR A 125 2.15 -17.54 -4.66
N LEU A 126 3.04 -17.29 -3.70
CA LEU A 126 3.98 -18.26 -3.21
C LEU A 126 3.30 -19.07 -2.09
N PHE A 127 3.27 -20.36 -2.27
CA PHE A 127 2.69 -21.31 -1.31
C PHE A 127 3.79 -22.09 -0.61
N PHE A 128 3.74 -22.11 0.72
CA PHE A 128 4.61 -22.90 1.58
C PHE A 128 3.77 -23.86 2.40
N ALA A 129 3.98 -25.15 2.24
CA ALA A 129 3.14 -26.17 2.89
C ALA A 129 3.35 -26.24 4.41
N THR A 130 4.60 -26.13 4.88
CA THR A 130 4.96 -26.32 6.29
C THR A 130 6.01 -25.32 6.75
N PRO A 131 5.71 -24.02 6.71
CA PRO A 131 6.65 -23.00 7.20
C PRO A 131 6.79 -23.10 8.73
N ALA A 132 7.99 -22.82 9.24
CA ALA A 132 8.23 -22.87 10.69
C ALA A 132 7.50 -21.73 11.41
N ILE A 133 6.91 -22.05 12.57
CA ILE A 133 6.29 -21.06 13.46
C ILE A 133 7.32 -20.38 14.37
N ASN A 134 6.99 -19.17 14.81
CA ASN A 134 7.80 -18.34 15.71
C ASN A 134 9.24 -18.07 15.21
N ARG A 135 9.46 -18.24 13.92
CA ARG A 135 10.73 -17.93 13.24
C ARG A 135 10.43 -16.91 12.15
N TRP A 136 11.38 -16.00 11.94
CA TRP A 136 11.29 -15.03 10.85
C TRP A 136 11.59 -15.71 9.51
N LEU A 137 10.73 -15.45 8.55
CA LEU A 137 10.90 -15.74 7.14
C LEU A 137 11.11 -14.41 6.44
N ARG A 138 12.21 -14.27 5.71
CA ARG A 138 12.54 -13.05 4.99
C ARG A 138 12.42 -13.26 3.49
N PHE A 139 11.92 -12.27 2.81
CA PHE A 139 11.71 -12.26 1.38
C PHE A 139 12.35 -11.00 0.82
N ASP A 140 13.45 -11.18 0.09
CA ASP A 140 14.19 -10.08 -0.54
C ASP A 140 13.83 -10.03 -2.02
N PHE A 141 13.36 -8.88 -2.47
CA PHE A 141 13.07 -8.54 -3.86
C PHE A 141 13.21 -7.03 -4.05
N ALA A 142 13.43 -6.61 -5.29
CA ALA A 142 13.51 -5.20 -5.61
C ALA A 142 12.13 -4.53 -5.57
N LEU A 143 12.08 -3.29 -5.10
CA LEU A 143 10.95 -2.39 -5.30
C LEU A 143 11.26 -1.54 -6.55
N PRO A 144 10.77 -1.90 -7.74
CA PRO A 144 11.10 -1.19 -8.96
C PRO A 144 10.54 0.22 -8.94
N VAL A 145 11.33 1.17 -9.43
CA VAL A 145 10.85 2.53 -9.68
C VAL A 145 10.37 2.58 -11.13
N ARG A 146 9.15 3.07 -11.34
CA ARG A 146 8.53 3.21 -12.65
C ARG A 146 7.70 4.48 -12.74
N ASP A 147 7.67 5.08 -13.90
CA ASP A 147 6.80 6.21 -14.22
C ASP A 147 5.57 5.70 -14.96
N GLU A 148 4.41 6.14 -14.53
CA GLU A 148 3.12 5.82 -15.15
C GLU A 148 2.36 7.07 -15.50
N THR A 149 1.60 6.98 -16.59
CA THR A 149 0.70 8.02 -17.03
C THR A 149 -0.73 7.57 -16.76
N LEU A 150 -1.37 8.26 -15.84
CA LEU A 150 -2.76 8.01 -15.48
C LEU A 150 -3.63 8.96 -16.29
N THR A 151 -4.60 8.43 -17.03
CA THR A 151 -5.52 9.21 -17.85
C THR A 151 -6.93 9.08 -17.28
N TRP A 152 -7.56 10.21 -17.03
CA TRP A 152 -8.96 10.27 -16.65
C TRP A 152 -9.68 11.35 -17.47
N ARG A 153 -10.62 10.93 -18.31
CA ARG A 153 -11.27 11.77 -19.32
C ARG A 153 -10.22 12.41 -20.24
N ASP A 154 -10.14 13.75 -20.23
CA ASP A 154 -9.22 14.59 -21.00
C ASP A 154 -7.96 14.99 -20.22
N GLN A 155 -7.84 14.53 -18.99
CA GLN A 155 -6.72 14.87 -18.11
C GLN A 155 -5.73 13.72 -18.01
N THR A 156 -4.48 14.07 -18.00
CA THR A 156 -3.36 13.15 -17.87
C THR A 156 -2.49 13.58 -16.69
N ILE A 157 -2.18 12.64 -15.81
CA ILE A 157 -1.32 12.85 -14.64
C ILE A 157 -0.18 11.85 -14.72
N ARG A 158 1.05 12.34 -14.63
CA ARG A 158 2.22 11.47 -14.51
C ARG A 158 2.49 11.19 -13.04
N ALA A 159 2.78 9.94 -12.71
CA ALA A 159 3.13 9.53 -11.36
C ALA A 159 4.32 8.58 -11.38
N ARG A 160 5.19 8.72 -10.40
CA ARG A 160 6.33 7.83 -10.17
C ARG A 160 6.04 6.92 -8.99
N PHE A 161 6.17 5.63 -9.22
CA PHE A 161 5.95 4.59 -8.25
C PHE A 161 7.26 3.94 -7.83
N ARG A 162 7.32 3.53 -6.58
CA ARG A 162 8.29 2.57 -6.05
C ARG A 162 7.52 1.34 -5.56
N GLY A 163 7.54 0.24 -6.31
CA GLY A 163 6.58 -0.85 -6.08
C GLY A 163 5.15 -0.34 -6.28
N ASP A 164 4.33 -0.35 -5.23
CA ASP A 164 2.95 0.18 -5.23
C ASP A 164 2.83 1.55 -4.54
N GLU A 165 3.93 2.10 -4.03
CA GLU A 165 3.95 3.41 -3.39
C GLU A 165 4.14 4.52 -4.42
N VAL A 166 3.28 5.54 -4.41
CA VAL A 166 3.49 6.77 -5.18
C VAL A 166 4.52 7.62 -4.46
N ILE A 167 5.67 7.86 -5.08
CA ILE A 167 6.77 8.65 -4.50
C ILE A 167 6.88 10.05 -5.08
N ALA A 168 6.38 10.26 -6.30
CA ALA A 168 6.29 11.57 -6.92
C ALA A 168 5.09 11.63 -7.86
N MET A 169 4.51 12.79 -8.06
CA MET A 169 3.37 12.98 -8.95
C MET A 169 3.39 14.38 -9.56
N GLU A 170 2.82 14.51 -10.78
CA GLU A 170 2.61 15.80 -11.42
C GLU A 170 1.80 16.71 -10.50
N ASN A 171 2.35 17.85 -10.16
CA ASN A 171 1.72 18.83 -9.27
C ASN A 171 1.26 20.09 -9.97
N PHE A 172 1.42 20.16 -11.30
CA PHE A 172 1.03 21.31 -12.12
C PHE A 172 1.55 22.64 -11.59
N ALA A 173 2.80 22.65 -11.11
CA ALA A 173 3.47 23.79 -10.48
C ALA A 173 2.81 24.30 -9.18
N GLN A 174 1.97 23.50 -8.53
CA GLN A 174 1.37 23.86 -7.24
C GLN A 174 2.32 23.55 -6.08
N ASP A 175 2.28 24.40 -5.07
CA ASP A 175 3.21 24.32 -3.94
C ASP A 175 2.75 23.39 -2.80
N LEU A 176 1.51 22.96 -2.84
CA LEU A 176 0.88 22.16 -1.79
C LEU A 176 0.46 20.80 -2.33
N THR A 177 1.40 19.91 -2.48
CA THR A 177 1.14 18.52 -2.86
C THR A 177 1.54 17.56 -1.75
N PHE A 178 0.91 16.39 -1.70
CA PHE A 178 1.28 15.30 -0.80
C PHE A 178 2.51 14.54 -1.29
N PHE A 179 2.83 14.67 -2.57
CA PHE A 179 3.92 13.97 -3.24
C PHE A 179 4.97 14.97 -3.72
N ASP A 180 6.19 14.51 -3.84
CA ASP A 180 7.23 15.29 -4.50
C ASP A 180 6.84 15.52 -5.98
N PRO A 181 7.20 16.67 -6.57
CA PRO A 181 6.97 16.89 -7.99
C PRO A 181 7.83 15.93 -8.81
N LEU A 182 7.35 15.61 -10.00
CA LEU A 182 8.18 14.99 -11.02
C LEU A 182 9.13 16.04 -11.57
N ASP A 183 10.43 15.73 -11.62
CA ASP A 183 11.46 16.54 -12.25
C ASP A 183 11.33 16.49 -13.78
#